data_1ec3463ccc107f75a4275c4fa4ca5f75
#
_entry.id   1ec3463ccc107f75a4275c4fa4ca5f75
#
_cell.length_a   1.000
_cell.length_b   1.000
_cell.length_c   1.000
_cell.angle_alpha   90.00
_cell.angle_beta   90.00
_cell.angle_gamma   90.00
#
_symmetry.space_group_name_H-M   'P 1'
#
loop_
_entity.id
_entity.type
_entity.pdbx_description
1 polymer ?
#
loop_
_entity_poly.entity_id
_entity_poly.type
_entity_poly.pdbx_seq_one_letter_code
_entity_poly.pdbx_strand_id
1 'polypeptide(L)'
;ADAVAVTLGPKGRNVVMDKSFGAPKSTKDGVSVAKEIELRDKFENMGAQMVREAASKTNDVAGDGTTTATVLTRAIVTEGLKFVAAGMNPMDLRRGVDSAIEAANAAIKASSKKVKTSAEVAQVGSISANGDSDVGAMIAKAMDKVGNEGVITVEEAKGLETELDVVEGMQFDRGYLSPYFVTNPEKMTAELENAFILLHEKKLTNLQPMLPLLEAVVQAGRPLVIIAEDVEGEALATLVVNKLRGGLKIAAVKAP
;
A
#
# COMPACT_ATOMS: atom_id res chain seq x y z
N ALA A 1 -14.05 -19.29 2.96
CA ALA A 1 -13.62 -19.27 1.55
C ALA A 1 -14.79 -19.31 0.57
N ASP A 2 -15.86 -20.08 0.83
CA ASP A 2 -17.01 -20.23 -0.10
C ASP A 2 -17.71 -18.90 -0.39
N ALA A 3 -17.94 -18.09 0.63
CA ALA A 3 -18.54 -16.76 0.45
C ALA A 3 -17.66 -15.83 -0.43
N VAL A 4 -16.34 -15.97 -0.34
CA VAL A 4 -15.41 -15.21 -1.19
C VAL A 4 -15.36 -15.79 -2.62
N ALA A 5 -15.42 -17.11 -2.76
CA ALA A 5 -15.33 -17.79 -4.05
C ALA A 5 -16.43 -17.39 -5.05
N VAL A 6 -17.61 -16.97 -4.56
CA VAL A 6 -18.71 -16.52 -5.44
C VAL A 6 -18.39 -15.24 -6.21
N THR A 7 -17.36 -14.50 -5.80
CA THR A 7 -16.90 -13.29 -6.49
C THR A 7 -15.89 -13.56 -7.60
N LEU A 8 -15.45 -14.83 -7.81
CA LEU A 8 -14.36 -15.19 -8.69
C LEU A 8 -14.71 -15.02 -10.17
N GLY A 9 -13.85 -14.31 -10.87
CA GLY A 9 -13.80 -14.26 -12.34
C GLY A 9 -14.96 -13.55 -13.01
N PRO A 10 -15.11 -13.73 -14.36
CA PRO A 10 -16.11 -13.01 -15.15
C PRO A 10 -17.57 -13.29 -14.77
N LYS A 11 -17.82 -14.47 -14.21
CA LYS A 11 -19.15 -14.86 -13.70
C LYS A 11 -19.33 -14.56 -12.22
N GLY A 12 -18.35 -13.91 -11.60
CA GLY A 12 -18.39 -13.52 -10.19
C GLY A 12 -19.59 -12.62 -9.88
N ARG A 13 -20.16 -12.81 -8.71
CA ARG A 13 -21.32 -12.07 -8.20
C ARG A 13 -20.90 -11.13 -7.09
N ASN A 14 -21.70 -10.08 -6.89
CA ASN A 14 -21.54 -9.24 -5.72
C ASN A 14 -22.00 -9.99 -4.48
N VAL A 15 -21.29 -9.78 -3.39
CA VAL A 15 -21.68 -10.18 -2.04
C VAL A 15 -22.22 -8.94 -1.35
N VAL A 16 -23.40 -9.07 -0.75
CA VAL A 16 -23.99 -8.02 0.09
C VAL A 16 -23.63 -8.34 1.54
N MET A 17 -23.02 -7.40 2.21
CA MET A 17 -22.58 -7.53 3.60
C MET A 17 -23.38 -6.57 4.46
N ASP A 18 -23.90 -7.08 5.56
CA ASP A 18 -24.53 -6.26 6.60
C ASP A 18 -23.47 -5.46 7.35
N LYS A 19 -23.81 -4.26 7.75
CA LYS A 19 -22.96 -3.38 8.55
C LYS A 19 -23.64 -3.07 9.87
N SER A 20 -22.88 -3.11 10.95
CA SER A 20 -23.38 -2.72 12.28
C SER A 20 -23.88 -1.27 12.31
N PHE A 21 -23.35 -0.41 11.44
CA PHE A 21 -23.78 0.98 11.25
C PHE A 21 -23.76 1.32 9.76
N GLY A 22 -24.84 1.96 9.27
CA GLY A 22 -24.97 2.40 7.88
C GLY A 22 -25.70 1.41 6.99
N ALA A 23 -25.69 1.67 5.68
CA ALA A 23 -26.31 0.82 4.69
C ALA A 23 -25.49 -0.45 4.40
N PRO A 24 -26.12 -1.56 4.01
CA PRO A 24 -25.40 -2.76 3.55
C PRO A 24 -24.43 -2.43 2.42
N LYS A 25 -23.23 -3.01 2.46
CA LYS A 25 -22.22 -2.83 1.43
C LYS A 25 -22.26 -3.98 0.43
N SER A 26 -22.32 -3.65 -0.86
CA SER A 26 -22.21 -4.62 -1.95
C SER A 26 -20.84 -4.54 -2.60
N THR A 27 -20.14 -5.68 -2.74
CA THR A 27 -18.79 -5.71 -3.33
C THR A 27 -18.50 -7.04 -4.03
N LYS A 28 -17.59 -7.01 -4.99
CA LYS A 28 -16.94 -8.20 -5.59
C LYS A 28 -15.52 -8.42 -5.07
N ASP A 29 -14.99 -7.50 -4.29
CA ASP A 29 -13.62 -7.58 -3.79
C ASP A 29 -13.47 -8.67 -2.73
N GLY A 30 -12.62 -9.66 -3.01
CA GLY A 30 -12.45 -10.84 -2.16
C GLY A 30 -11.89 -10.53 -0.78
N VAL A 31 -10.95 -9.58 -0.65
CA VAL A 31 -10.40 -9.22 0.66
C VAL A 31 -11.41 -8.47 1.51
N SER A 32 -12.23 -7.61 0.91
CA SER A 32 -13.31 -6.92 1.62
C SER A 32 -14.34 -7.92 2.17
N VAL A 33 -14.72 -8.92 1.37
CA VAL A 33 -15.62 -9.99 1.83
C VAL A 33 -14.96 -10.81 2.94
N ALA A 34 -13.69 -11.19 2.77
CA ALA A 34 -12.98 -12.02 3.75
C ALA A 34 -12.85 -11.33 5.12
N LYS A 35 -12.66 -10.00 5.14
CA LYS A 35 -12.52 -9.19 6.37
C LYS A 35 -13.80 -9.13 7.19
N GLU A 36 -14.97 -9.23 6.58
CA GLU A 36 -16.27 -9.15 7.26
C GLU A 36 -16.77 -10.52 7.76
N ILE A 37 -16.09 -11.61 7.43
CA ILE A 37 -16.53 -12.95 7.85
C ILE A 37 -16.09 -13.21 9.29
N GLU A 38 -17.08 -13.35 10.16
CA GLU A 38 -16.92 -13.80 11.55
C GLU A 38 -17.81 -15.02 11.80
N LEU A 39 -17.24 -16.06 12.39
CA LEU A 39 -17.92 -17.30 12.72
C LEU A 39 -18.15 -17.40 14.24
N ARG A 40 -19.26 -18.01 14.64
CA ARG A 40 -19.63 -18.12 16.06
C ARG A 40 -18.70 -19.06 16.82
N ASP A 41 -18.31 -20.16 16.19
CA ASP A 41 -17.36 -21.08 16.78
C ASP A 41 -15.94 -20.49 16.74
N LYS A 42 -15.25 -20.51 17.88
CA LYS A 42 -13.93 -19.91 18.04
C LYS A 42 -12.86 -20.58 17.15
N PHE A 43 -12.92 -21.91 17.01
CA PHE A 43 -11.95 -22.66 16.21
C PHE A 43 -12.18 -22.46 14.72
N GLU A 44 -13.44 -22.49 14.29
CA GLU A 44 -13.80 -22.17 12.92
C GLU A 44 -13.42 -20.74 12.56
N ASN A 45 -13.60 -19.79 13.50
CA ASN A 45 -13.23 -18.40 13.30
C ASN A 45 -11.71 -18.21 13.18
N MET A 46 -10.90 -18.98 13.93
CA MET A 46 -9.45 -18.99 13.74
C MET A 46 -9.07 -19.42 12.32
N GLY A 47 -9.72 -20.45 11.78
CA GLY A 47 -9.54 -20.86 10.38
C GLY A 47 -9.93 -19.76 9.39
N ALA A 48 -11.05 -19.08 9.64
CA ALA A 48 -11.47 -17.93 8.82
C ALA A 48 -10.45 -16.78 8.85
N GLN A 49 -9.85 -16.50 10.02
CA GLN A 49 -8.80 -15.50 10.17
C GLN A 49 -7.53 -15.86 9.38
N MET A 50 -7.12 -17.12 9.36
CA MET A 50 -5.95 -17.55 8.57
C MET A 50 -6.20 -17.39 7.07
N VAL A 51 -7.40 -17.68 6.59
CA VAL A 51 -7.77 -17.45 5.18
C VAL A 51 -7.81 -15.94 4.87
N ARG A 52 -8.33 -15.12 5.79
CA ARG A 52 -8.32 -13.66 5.68
C ARG A 52 -6.90 -13.11 5.59
N GLU A 53 -5.97 -13.66 6.38
CA GLU A 53 -4.56 -13.25 6.34
C GLU A 53 -3.95 -13.49 4.95
N ALA A 54 -4.21 -14.63 4.32
CA ALA A 54 -3.76 -14.91 2.96
C ALA A 54 -4.30 -13.91 1.94
N ALA A 55 -5.58 -13.55 2.03
CA ALA A 55 -6.20 -12.55 1.18
C ALA A 55 -5.60 -11.14 1.41
N SER A 56 -5.42 -10.74 2.67
CA SER A 56 -4.84 -9.45 3.04
C SER A 56 -3.41 -9.31 2.53
N LYS A 57 -2.58 -10.32 2.74
CA LYS A 57 -1.19 -10.33 2.28
C LYS A 57 -1.07 -10.25 0.74
N THR A 58 -2.00 -10.90 0.02
CA THR A 58 -2.07 -10.78 -1.44
C THR A 58 -2.44 -9.36 -1.85
N ASN A 59 -3.39 -8.73 -1.15
CA ASN A 59 -3.78 -7.35 -1.39
C ASN A 59 -2.60 -6.38 -1.17
N ASP A 60 -1.87 -6.55 -0.08
CA ASP A 60 -0.75 -5.66 0.27
C ASP A 60 0.41 -5.73 -0.74
N VAL A 61 0.62 -6.92 -1.34
CA VAL A 61 1.72 -7.13 -2.30
C VAL A 61 1.33 -6.82 -3.74
N ALA A 62 0.11 -7.20 -4.15
CA ALA A 62 -0.31 -7.14 -5.56
C ALA A 62 -1.52 -6.24 -5.82
N GLY A 63 -2.30 -5.89 -4.81
CA GLY A 63 -3.53 -5.09 -4.95
C GLY A 63 -4.68 -5.82 -5.66
N ASP A 64 -4.45 -7.03 -6.17
CA ASP A 64 -5.42 -7.82 -6.93
C ASP A 64 -5.22 -9.31 -6.68
N GLY A 65 -6.17 -10.15 -7.13
CA GLY A 65 -6.08 -11.61 -6.99
C GLY A 65 -6.46 -12.17 -5.62
N THR A 66 -7.07 -11.38 -4.75
CA THR A 66 -7.43 -11.77 -3.37
C THR A 66 -8.42 -12.92 -3.32
N THR A 67 -9.41 -12.95 -4.22
CA THR A 67 -10.34 -14.06 -4.38
C THR A 67 -9.63 -15.33 -4.84
N THR A 68 -8.74 -15.23 -5.81
CA THR A 68 -7.93 -16.36 -6.30
C THR A 68 -7.06 -16.94 -5.18
N ALA A 69 -6.38 -16.09 -4.42
CA ALA A 69 -5.58 -16.50 -3.26
C ALA A 69 -6.41 -17.25 -2.21
N THR A 70 -7.61 -16.76 -1.92
CA THR A 70 -8.55 -17.40 -0.98
C THR A 70 -8.98 -18.80 -1.46
N VAL A 71 -9.31 -18.93 -2.75
CA VAL A 71 -9.72 -20.20 -3.34
C VAL A 71 -8.57 -21.21 -3.36
N LEU A 72 -7.37 -20.76 -3.74
CA LEU A 72 -6.16 -21.60 -3.73
C LEU A 72 -5.80 -22.04 -2.31
N THR A 73 -5.84 -21.16 -1.33
CA THR A 73 -5.59 -21.49 0.08
C THR A 73 -6.53 -22.59 0.54
N ARG A 74 -7.82 -22.45 0.27
CA ARG A 74 -8.81 -23.50 0.58
C ARG A 74 -8.48 -24.82 -0.10
N ALA A 75 -8.20 -24.79 -1.40
CA ALA A 75 -7.92 -26.02 -2.17
C ALA A 75 -6.68 -26.75 -1.62
N ILE A 76 -5.59 -26.03 -1.39
CA ILE A 76 -4.34 -26.59 -0.84
C ILE A 76 -4.58 -27.21 0.54
N VAL A 77 -5.27 -26.52 1.44
CA VAL A 77 -5.54 -27.01 2.77
C VAL A 77 -6.48 -28.22 2.72
N THR A 78 -7.56 -28.16 1.94
CA THR A 78 -8.53 -29.26 1.84
C THR A 78 -7.91 -30.54 1.27
N GLU A 79 -7.12 -30.42 0.21
CA GLU A 79 -6.42 -31.57 -0.37
C GLU A 79 -5.30 -32.06 0.56
N GLY A 80 -4.53 -31.17 1.13
CA GLY A 80 -3.44 -31.51 2.09
C GLY A 80 -3.94 -32.27 3.31
N LEU A 81 -5.09 -31.89 3.89
CA LEU A 81 -5.68 -32.57 5.02
C LEU A 81 -6.05 -34.03 4.73
N LYS A 82 -6.41 -34.38 3.51
CA LYS A 82 -6.68 -35.78 3.12
C LYS A 82 -5.45 -36.65 3.28
N PHE A 83 -4.28 -36.15 2.89
CA PHE A 83 -3.02 -36.87 3.01
C PHE A 83 -2.56 -36.97 4.46
N VAL A 84 -2.74 -35.91 5.25
CA VAL A 84 -2.44 -35.94 6.68
C VAL A 84 -3.31 -36.95 7.41
N ALA A 85 -4.62 -36.97 7.09
CA ALA A 85 -5.56 -37.97 7.63
C ALA A 85 -5.22 -39.40 7.22
N ALA A 86 -4.61 -39.58 6.05
CA ALA A 86 -4.09 -40.88 5.58
C ALA A 86 -2.73 -41.27 6.21
N GLY A 87 -2.19 -40.47 7.14
CA GLY A 87 -0.95 -40.77 7.89
C GLY A 87 0.32 -40.19 7.28
N MET A 88 0.25 -39.33 6.26
CA MET A 88 1.41 -38.65 5.73
C MET A 88 1.96 -37.63 6.74
N ASN A 89 3.29 -37.55 6.83
CA ASN A 89 3.94 -36.56 7.67
C ASN A 89 3.65 -35.12 7.15
N PRO A 90 3.05 -34.23 7.98
CA PRO A 90 2.73 -32.87 7.56
C PRO A 90 3.94 -32.05 7.09
N MET A 91 5.13 -32.30 7.64
CA MET A 91 6.35 -31.59 7.27
C MET A 91 6.88 -32.02 5.88
N ASP A 92 6.69 -33.27 5.50
CA ASP A 92 7.01 -33.76 4.18
C ASP A 92 6.02 -33.20 3.15
N LEU A 93 4.74 -33.17 3.49
CA LEU A 93 3.71 -32.55 2.68
C LEU A 93 4.02 -31.06 2.44
N ARG A 94 4.41 -30.33 3.48
CA ARG A 94 4.81 -28.91 3.36
C ARG A 94 5.97 -28.74 2.39
N ARG A 95 7.03 -29.54 2.49
CA ARG A 95 8.17 -29.50 1.57
C ARG A 95 7.76 -29.74 0.12
N GLY A 96 6.83 -30.67 -0.10
CA GLY A 96 6.27 -30.95 -1.42
C GLY A 96 5.47 -29.75 -1.98
N VAL A 97 4.66 -29.09 -1.14
CA VAL A 97 3.91 -27.90 -1.49
C VAL A 97 4.87 -26.75 -1.84
N ASP A 98 5.90 -26.50 -1.03
CA ASP A 98 6.89 -25.45 -1.27
C ASP A 98 7.61 -25.66 -2.63
N SER A 99 8.05 -26.89 -2.91
CA SER A 99 8.67 -27.23 -4.20
C SER A 99 7.72 -27.05 -5.40
N ALA A 100 6.45 -27.40 -5.24
CA ALA A 100 5.43 -27.21 -6.27
C ALA A 100 5.17 -25.71 -6.53
N ILE A 101 5.16 -24.89 -5.48
CA ILE A 101 4.99 -23.43 -5.58
C ILE A 101 6.17 -22.81 -6.33
N GLU A 102 7.41 -23.23 -6.05
CA GLU A 102 8.59 -22.74 -6.76
C GLU A 102 8.50 -23.04 -8.27
N ALA A 103 8.14 -24.27 -8.63
CA ALA A 103 7.96 -24.67 -10.02
C ALA A 103 6.82 -23.89 -10.71
N ALA A 104 5.68 -23.72 -10.03
CA ALA A 104 4.55 -22.94 -10.53
C ALA A 104 4.93 -21.47 -10.76
N ASN A 105 5.63 -20.85 -9.78
CA ASN A 105 6.09 -19.47 -9.90
C ASN A 105 7.07 -19.28 -11.06
N ALA A 106 7.98 -20.22 -11.28
CA ALA A 106 8.90 -20.19 -12.42
C ALA A 106 8.13 -20.25 -13.76
N ALA A 107 7.14 -21.13 -13.87
CA ALA A 107 6.31 -21.26 -15.06
C ALA A 107 5.46 -20.00 -15.33
N ILE A 108 4.87 -19.42 -14.27
CA ILE A 108 4.08 -18.17 -14.36
C ILE A 108 4.98 -17.01 -14.81
N LYS A 109 6.18 -16.87 -14.23
CA LYS A 109 7.14 -15.85 -14.65
C LYS A 109 7.55 -16.00 -16.12
N ALA A 110 7.79 -17.22 -16.57
CA ALA A 110 8.14 -17.49 -17.97
C ALA A 110 6.99 -17.15 -18.94
N SER A 111 5.74 -17.33 -18.51
CA SER A 111 4.55 -17.05 -19.31
C SER A 111 4.10 -15.57 -19.21
N SER A 112 4.61 -14.82 -18.24
CA SER A 112 4.18 -13.44 -18.00
C SER A 112 4.67 -12.50 -19.09
N LYS A 113 3.81 -11.55 -19.48
CA LYS A 113 4.12 -10.48 -20.41
C LYS A 113 4.23 -9.16 -19.65
N LYS A 114 5.33 -8.44 -19.83
CA LYS A 114 5.48 -7.09 -19.26
C LYS A 114 4.56 -6.11 -19.97
N VAL A 115 3.83 -5.34 -19.23
CA VAL A 115 3.02 -4.20 -19.71
C VAL A 115 3.98 -3.10 -20.15
N LYS A 116 3.79 -2.57 -21.37
CA LYS A 116 4.68 -1.57 -21.99
C LYS A 116 3.95 -0.35 -22.55
N THR A 117 2.68 -0.49 -22.88
CA THR A 117 1.92 0.55 -23.53
C THR A 117 0.78 1.05 -22.65
N SER A 118 0.40 2.32 -22.83
CA SER A 118 -0.74 2.92 -22.14
C SER A 118 -2.06 2.14 -22.39
N ALA A 119 -2.23 1.57 -23.57
CA ALA A 119 -3.38 0.72 -23.88
C ALA A 119 -3.38 -0.59 -23.06
N GLU A 120 -2.21 -1.21 -22.85
CA GLU A 120 -2.08 -2.39 -21.99
C GLU A 120 -2.32 -2.03 -20.51
N VAL A 121 -1.87 -0.84 -20.06
CA VAL A 121 -2.17 -0.31 -18.72
C VAL A 121 -3.67 -0.14 -18.54
N ALA A 122 -4.36 0.47 -19.53
CA ALA A 122 -5.81 0.63 -19.50
C ALA A 122 -6.55 -0.71 -19.42
N GLN A 123 -6.09 -1.74 -20.15
CA GLN A 123 -6.68 -3.08 -20.11
C GLN A 123 -6.55 -3.71 -18.71
N VAL A 124 -5.36 -3.62 -18.10
CA VAL A 124 -5.13 -4.13 -16.73
C VAL A 124 -5.99 -3.37 -15.73
N GLY A 125 -6.01 -2.05 -15.83
CA GLY A 125 -6.84 -1.18 -14.97
C GLY A 125 -8.33 -1.51 -15.09
N SER A 126 -8.83 -1.73 -16.31
CA SER A 126 -10.22 -2.12 -16.54
C SER A 126 -10.58 -3.47 -15.92
N ILE A 127 -9.68 -4.45 -16.01
CA ILE A 127 -9.88 -5.77 -15.41
C ILE A 127 -9.92 -5.64 -13.88
N SER A 128 -8.98 -4.92 -13.28
CA SER A 128 -8.95 -4.67 -11.83
C SER A 128 -10.18 -3.89 -11.34
N ALA A 129 -10.73 -3.03 -12.18
CA ALA A 129 -11.97 -2.30 -11.93
C ALA A 129 -13.26 -3.09 -12.29
N ASN A 130 -13.19 -4.43 -12.35
CA ASN A 130 -14.31 -5.31 -12.69
C ASN A 130 -14.94 -5.07 -14.08
N GLY A 131 -14.15 -4.65 -15.05
CA GLY A 131 -14.56 -4.43 -16.42
C GLY A 131 -14.95 -2.98 -16.74
N ASP A 132 -14.73 -2.06 -15.81
CA ASP A 132 -14.96 -0.64 -16.03
C ASP A 132 -13.83 -0.04 -16.91
N SER A 133 -14.18 0.26 -18.16
CA SER A 133 -13.24 0.81 -19.14
C SER A 133 -12.86 2.26 -18.86
N ASP A 134 -13.75 3.03 -18.24
CA ASP A 134 -13.54 4.45 -17.97
C ASP A 134 -12.52 4.62 -16.83
N VAL A 135 -12.64 3.79 -15.79
CA VAL A 135 -11.63 3.72 -14.73
C VAL A 135 -10.28 3.25 -15.28
N GLY A 136 -10.27 2.23 -16.16
CA GLY A 136 -9.04 1.76 -16.80
C GLY A 136 -8.36 2.85 -17.64
N ALA A 137 -9.12 3.59 -18.42
CA ALA A 137 -8.61 4.71 -19.22
C ALA A 137 -8.08 5.85 -18.33
N MET A 138 -8.74 6.13 -17.21
CA MET A 138 -8.31 7.15 -16.26
C MET A 138 -6.98 6.78 -15.59
N ILE A 139 -6.82 5.52 -15.17
CA ILE A 139 -5.56 5.00 -14.61
C ILE A 139 -4.44 5.10 -15.64
N ALA A 140 -4.68 4.71 -16.89
CA ALA A 140 -3.68 4.84 -17.95
C ALA A 140 -3.27 6.29 -18.18
N LYS A 141 -4.23 7.22 -18.21
CA LYS A 141 -3.97 8.66 -18.32
C LYS A 141 -3.18 9.22 -17.14
N ALA A 142 -3.45 8.73 -15.92
CA ALA A 142 -2.69 9.07 -14.73
C ALA A 142 -1.25 8.57 -14.86
N MET A 143 -1.06 7.30 -15.24
CA MET A 143 0.25 6.68 -15.44
C MET A 143 1.08 7.39 -16.52
N ASP A 144 0.46 7.81 -17.62
CA ASP A 144 1.14 8.59 -18.69
C ASP A 144 1.67 9.92 -18.16
N LYS A 145 0.98 10.53 -17.18
CA LYS A 145 1.39 11.81 -16.60
C LYS A 145 2.45 11.67 -15.51
N VAL A 146 2.34 10.67 -14.64
CA VAL A 146 3.26 10.51 -13.51
C VAL A 146 4.42 9.57 -13.80
N GLY A 147 4.33 8.77 -14.87
CA GLY A 147 5.34 7.78 -15.25
C GLY A 147 5.25 6.50 -14.41
N ASN A 148 6.11 5.53 -14.74
CA ASN A 148 6.12 4.21 -14.11
C ASN A 148 6.52 4.22 -12.63
N GLU A 149 7.23 5.24 -12.20
CA GLU A 149 7.69 5.43 -10.80
C GLU A 149 6.72 6.33 -10.01
N GLY A 150 5.66 6.81 -10.66
CA GLY A 150 4.68 7.69 -10.03
C GLY A 150 3.74 6.91 -9.11
N VAL A 151 3.25 7.59 -8.08
CA VAL A 151 2.25 7.04 -7.15
C VAL A 151 0.87 7.49 -7.58
N ILE A 152 -0.05 6.53 -7.69
CA ILE A 152 -1.47 6.79 -7.97
C ILE A 152 -2.26 6.39 -6.72
N THR A 153 -2.96 7.35 -6.13
CA THR A 153 -3.88 7.13 -5.01
C THR A 153 -5.31 7.29 -5.47
N VAL A 154 -6.22 6.55 -4.85
CA VAL A 154 -7.65 6.62 -5.10
C VAL A 154 -8.33 7.06 -3.82
N GLU A 155 -9.06 8.18 -3.90
CA GLU A 155 -9.79 8.75 -2.78
C GLU A 155 -11.26 8.92 -3.14
N GLU A 156 -12.13 9.00 -2.14
CA GLU A 156 -13.53 9.28 -2.36
C GLU A 156 -13.72 10.75 -2.78
N ALA A 157 -14.34 10.95 -3.96
CA ALA A 157 -14.58 12.30 -4.47
C ALA A 157 -15.59 13.06 -3.57
N LYS A 158 -15.37 14.36 -3.40
CA LYS A 158 -16.33 15.25 -2.72
C LYS A 158 -17.52 15.59 -3.59
N GLY A 159 -17.39 15.44 -4.91
CA GLY A 159 -18.41 15.70 -5.92
C GLY A 159 -19.07 14.41 -6.43
N LEU A 160 -19.95 14.57 -7.41
CA LEU A 160 -20.64 13.46 -8.10
C LEU A 160 -19.83 12.91 -9.28
N GLU A 161 -18.85 13.65 -9.75
CA GLU A 161 -18.03 13.29 -10.91
C GLU A 161 -16.67 12.74 -10.46
N THR A 162 -16.13 11.83 -11.25
CA THR A 162 -14.79 11.29 -11.01
C THR A 162 -13.77 12.25 -11.60
N GLU A 163 -12.84 12.73 -10.80
CA GLU A 163 -11.81 13.69 -11.19
C GLU A 163 -10.42 13.04 -11.15
N LEU A 164 -9.52 13.51 -11.98
CA LEU A 164 -8.12 13.14 -12.00
C LEU A 164 -7.26 14.36 -11.72
N ASP A 165 -6.75 14.45 -10.50
CA ASP A 165 -5.79 15.47 -10.10
C ASP A 165 -4.37 14.95 -10.23
N VAL A 166 -3.48 15.79 -10.79
CA VAL A 166 -2.08 15.45 -10.95
C VAL A 166 -1.25 16.46 -10.20
N VAL A 167 -0.47 15.98 -9.25
CA VAL A 167 0.48 16.77 -8.47
C VAL A 167 1.89 16.49 -9.00
N GLU A 168 2.61 17.55 -9.37
CA GLU A 168 4.02 17.42 -9.72
C GLU A 168 4.85 17.29 -8.45
N GLY A 169 5.31 16.07 -8.18
CA GLY A 169 6.02 15.73 -6.96
C GLY A 169 5.43 14.51 -6.26
N MET A 170 5.61 14.42 -4.96
CA MET A 170 5.07 13.35 -4.13
C MET A 170 4.21 13.93 -3.01
N GLN A 171 2.98 13.47 -2.90
CA GLN A 171 2.11 13.74 -1.77
C GLN A 171 2.07 12.51 -0.86
N PHE A 172 2.19 12.71 0.45
CA PHE A 172 2.10 11.66 1.44
C PHE A 172 1.32 12.12 2.68
N ASP A 173 0.78 11.19 3.44
CA ASP A 173 -0.25 11.43 4.46
C ASP A 173 0.21 12.23 5.67
N ARG A 174 1.52 12.20 5.98
CA ARG A 174 2.06 12.85 7.15
C ARG A 174 2.84 14.09 6.77
N GLY A 175 2.50 15.19 7.42
CA GLY A 175 3.21 16.47 7.29
C GLY A 175 4.43 16.57 8.21
N TYR A 176 4.77 17.79 8.57
CA TYR A 176 5.92 18.09 9.43
C TYR A 176 5.83 17.41 10.80
N LEU A 177 6.97 16.95 11.31
CA LEU A 177 7.08 16.22 12.59
C LEU A 177 6.93 17.13 13.82
N SER A 178 7.04 18.44 13.65
CA SER A 178 6.92 19.39 14.74
C SER A 178 6.19 20.66 14.28
N PRO A 179 5.23 21.18 15.06
CA PRO A 179 4.55 22.45 14.75
C PRO A 179 5.52 23.63 14.64
N TYR A 180 6.69 23.52 15.24
CA TYR A 180 7.71 24.55 15.16
C TYR A 180 8.36 24.67 13.78
N PHE A 181 8.14 23.74 12.86
CA PHE A 181 8.58 23.86 11.48
C PHE A 181 7.69 24.74 10.61
N VAL A 182 6.53 25.15 11.11
CA VAL A 182 5.60 26.04 10.42
C VAL A 182 6.30 27.33 10.01
N THR A 183 6.10 27.74 8.76
CA THR A 183 6.57 29.00 8.19
C THR A 183 5.46 30.05 8.11
N ASN A 184 4.21 29.59 7.95
CA ASN A 184 3.02 30.43 7.92
C ASN A 184 2.05 30.02 9.06
N PRO A 185 2.05 30.73 10.19
CA PRO A 185 1.22 30.39 11.35
C PRO A 185 -0.30 30.49 11.08
N GLU A 186 -0.73 31.39 10.20
CA GLU A 186 -2.16 31.57 9.89
C GLU A 186 -2.74 30.37 9.15
N LYS A 187 -1.96 29.81 8.21
CA LYS A 187 -2.34 28.63 7.41
C LYS A 187 -1.85 27.30 8.01
N MET A 188 -1.04 27.36 9.06
CA MET A 188 -0.36 26.19 9.65
C MET A 188 0.41 25.37 8.59
N THR A 189 1.08 26.06 7.64
CA THR A 189 1.86 25.44 6.58
C THR A 189 3.35 25.68 6.76
N ALA A 190 4.17 24.74 6.28
CA ALA A 190 5.61 24.87 6.13
C ALA A 190 5.95 24.89 4.63
N GLU A 191 6.21 26.08 4.12
CA GLU A 191 6.56 26.31 2.70
C GLU A 191 8.06 26.60 2.59
N LEU A 192 8.76 25.77 1.83
CA LEU A 192 10.21 25.87 1.63
C LEU A 192 10.52 25.83 0.14
N GLU A 193 10.86 27.00 -0.42
CA GLU A 193 11.15 27.14 -1.85
C GLU A 193 12.58 26.72 -2.17
N ASN A 194 12.77 25.98 -3.25
CA ASN A 194 14.06 25.53 -3.75
C ASN A 194 14.92 24.83 -2.69
N ALA A 195 14.29 24.01 -1.86
CA ALA A 195 14.95 23.33 -0.76
C ALA A 195 15.89 22.20 -1.23
N PHE A 196 16.93 21.95 -0.45
CA PHE A 196 17.63 20.68 -0.51
C PHE A 196 16.76 19.60 0.13
N ILE A 197 16.79 18.38 -0.39
CA ILE A 197 16.06 17.24 0.14
C ILE A 197 17.06 16.20 0.61
N LEU A 198 17.00 15.86 1.90
CA LEU A 198 17.74 14.74 2.48
C LEU A 198 16.80 13.55 2.61
N LEU A 199 17.10 12.45 1.93
CA LEU A 199 16.42 11.17 2.09
C LEU A 199 17.27 10.27 3.00
N HIS A 200 16.65 9.74 4.06
CA HIS A 200 17.32 8.86 5.01
C HIS A 200 16.44 7.66 5.37
N GLU A 201 16.94 6.46 5.17
CA GLU A 201 16.17 5.21 5.33
C GLU A 201 15.85 4.86 6.79
N LYS A 202 16.59 5.42 7.75
CA LYS A 202 16.52 5.06 9.16
C LYS A 202 16.00 6.21 10.01
N LYS A 203 15.69 5.90 11.27
CA LYS A 203 15.40 6.93 12.26
C LYS A 203 16.61 7.81 12.54
N LEU A 204 16.38 9.11 12.61
CA LEU A 204 17.38 10.11 12.99
C LEU A 204 17.18 10.48 14.46
N THR A 205 18.03 9.96 15.33
CA THR A 205 18.03 10.26 16.77
C THR A 205 19.20 11.14 17.19
N ASN A 206 20.29 11.15 16.38
CA ASN A 206 21.52 11.88 16.62
C ASN A 206 21.91 12.70 15.39
N LEU A 207 22.26 13.97 15.59
CA LEU A 207 22.66 14.89 14.52
C LEU A 207 24.16 14.90 14.22
N GLN A 208 24.99 14.31 15.05
CA GLN A 208 26.46 14.34 14.88
C GLN A 208 26.92 13.95 13.46
N PRO A 209 26.39 12.86 12.85
CA PRO A 209 26.75 12.49 11.48
C PRO A 209 26.29 13.51 10.41
N MET A 210 25.30 14.32 10.75
CA MET A 210 24.70 15.30 9.83
C MET A 210 25.31 16.70 9.92
N LEU A 211 26.14 16.99 10.92
CA LEU A 211 26.69 18.32 11.12
C LEU A 211 27.38 18.89 9.87
N PRO A 212 28.22 18.13 9.13
CA PRO A 212 28.84 18.65 7.92
C PRO A 212 27.82 19.03 6.84
N LEU A 213 26.71 18.26 6.72
CA LEU A 213 25.63 18.57 5.79
C LEU A 213 24.88 19.85 6.21
N LEU A 214 24.57 19.97 7.50
CA LEU A 214 23.86 21.13 8.03
C LEU A 214 24.70 22.41 7.86
N GLU A 215 26.01 22.34 8.08
CA GLU A 215 26.94 23.45 7.84
C GLU A 215 26.93 23.85 6.37
N ALA A 216 27.01 22.90 5.45
CA ALA A 216 26.93 23.16 4.01
C ALA A 216 25.61 23.80 3.58
N VAL A 217 24.50 23.35 4.16
CA VAL A 217 23.17 23.91 3.92
C VAL A 217 23.10 25.37 4.40
N VAL A 218 23.63 25.66 5.59
CA VAL A 218 23.69 27.03 6.13
C VAL A 218 24.55 27.93 5.22
N GLN A 219 25.71 27.45 4.79
CA GLN A 219 26.60 28.21 3.87
C GLN A 219 25.92 28.46 2.52
N ALA A 220 25.15 27.51 2.01
CA ALA A 220 24.41 27.66 0.76
C ALA A 220 23.21 28.61 0.87
N GLY A 221 22.76 28.92 2.09
CA GLY A 221 21.61 29.81 2.35
C GLY A 221 20.25 29.27 1.87
N ARG A 222 20.19 27.98 1.51
CA ARG A 222 18.97 27.32 1.01
C ARG A 222 18.28 26.53 2.12
N PRO A 223 16.95 26.38 2.05
CA PRO A 223 16.22 25.52 2.98
C PRO A 223 16.59 24.03 2.83
N LEU A 224 16.33 23.26 3.88
CA LEU A 224 16.50 21.81 3.89
C LEU A 224 15.19 21.13 4.31
N VAL A 225 14.77 20.13 3.54
CA VAL A 225 13.71 19.20 3.93
C VAL A 225 14.35 17.85 4.23
N ILE A 226 14.11 17.32 5.40
CA ILE A 226 14.53 15.97 5.81
C ILE A 226 13.34 15.03 5.69
N ILE A 227 13.50 13.96 4.92
CA ILE A 227 12.52 12.88 4.78
C ILE A 227 13.20 11.61 5.33
N ALA A 228 12.77 11.15 6.49
CA ALA A 228 13.35 10.00 7.16
C ALA A 228 12.24 9.08 7.69
N GLU A 229 12.60 7.83 8.04
CA GLU A 229 11.67 6.92 8.73
C GLU A 229 11.05 7.60 9.96
N ASP A 230 11.87 8.29 10.75
CA ASP A 230 11.42 9.18 11.82
C ASP A 230 12.56 10.15 12.21
N VAL A 231 12.23 11.28 12.81
CA VAL A 231 13.22 12.19 13.43
C VAL A 231 12.75 12.48 14.85
N GLU A 232 13.50 12.01 15.83
CA GLU A 232 13.07 12.05 17.22
C GLU A 232 14.22 12.42 18.18
N GLY A 233 13.86 12.64 19.45
CA GLY A 233 14.82 12.87 20.51
C GLY A 233 15.67 14.14 20.34
N GLU A 234 16.98 14.02 20.57
CA GLU A 234 17.94 15.12 20.49
C GLU A 234 18.02 15.72 19.08
N ALA A 235 17.89 14.88 18.04
CA ALA A 235 17.93 15.32 16.65
C ALA A 235 16.79 16.31 16.36
N LEU A 236 15.56 15.94 16.68
CA LEU A 236 14.40 16.80 16.45
C LEU A 236 14.48 18.10 17.26
N ALA A 237 14.84 18.00 18.55
CA ALA A 237 14.98 19.17 19.43
C ALA A 237 16.02 20.17 18.89
N THR A 238 17.16 19.68 18.45
CA THR A 238 18.24 20.52 17.92
C THR A 238 17.84 21.19 16.59
N LEU A 239 17.17 20.48 15.68
CA LEU A 239 16.65 21.06 14.44
C LEU A 239 15.64 22.18 14.72
N VAL A 240 14.71 21.94 15.65
CA VAL A 240 13.71 22.93 16.07
C VAL A 240 14.39 24.17 16.68
N VAL A 241 15.33 23.98 17.60
CA VAL A 241 16.04 25.12 18.24
C VAL A 241 16.81 25.95 17.19
N ASN A 242 17.50 25.31 16.26
CA ASN A 242 18.23 26.03 15.22
C ASN A 242 17.30 26.77 14.24
N LYS A 243 16.15 26.19 13.95
CA LYS A 243 15.11 26.88 13.15
C LYS A 243 14.55 28.10 13.88
N LEU A 244 14.22 27.97 15.17
CA LEU A 244 13.69 29.07 15.96
C LEU A 244 14.70 30.20 16.15
N ARG A 245 15.99 29.90 16.22
CA ARG A 245 17.09 30.89 16.25
C ARG A 245 17.35 31.56 14.90
N GLY A 246 16.66 31.13 13.85
CA GLY A 246 16.85 31.65 12.49
C GLY A 246 18.12 31.19 11.79
N GLY A 247 18.85 30.23 12.38
CA GLY A 247 20.09 29.69 11.80
C GLY A 247 19.87 28.72 10.65
N LEU A 248 18.72 28.04 10.63
CA LEU A 248 18.34 27.06 9.62
C LEU A 248 16.91 27.26 9.15
N LYS A 249 16.69 27.24 7.84
CA LYS A 249 15.37 27.09 7.23
C LYS A 249 15.16 25.61 6.98
N ILE A 250 14.43 24.92 7.86
CA ILE A 250 14.36 23.47 7.84
C ILE A 250 12.95 22.98 8.20
N ALA A 251 12.56 21.86 7.58
CA ALA A 251 11.46 21.03 8.02
C ALA A 251 11.86 19.56 7.98
N ALA A 252 11.29 18.77 8.87
CA ALA A 252 11.46 17.32 8.87
C ALA A 252 10.08 16.66 8.78
N VAL A 253 9.97 15.65 7.93
CA VAL A 253 8.76 14.88 7.68
C VAL A 253 9.08 13.39 7.79
N LYS A 254 8.08 12.61 8.16
CA LYS A 254 8.18 11.16 8.17
C LYS A 254 8.03 10.64 6.74
N ALA A 255 8.90 9.71 6.34
CA ALA A 255 8.77 9.02 5.05
C ALA A 255 7.45 8.24 4.97
N PRO A 256 6.84 8.15 3.77
CA PRO A 256 5.64 7.37 3.53
C PRO A 256 5.84 5.87 3.73
#